data_244de550362791d5f538a0eb560a1d92
#
_entry.id   244de550362791d5f538a0eb560a1d92
#
_cell.length_a   1.000
_cell.length_b   1.000
_cell.length_c   1.000
_cell.angle_alpha   90.00
_cell.angle_beta   90.00
_cell.angle_gamma   90.00
#
_symmetry.space_group_name_H-M   'P 1'
#
loop_
_entity.id
_entity.type
_entity.pdbx_description
1 polymer ?
#
loop_
_entity_poly.entity_id
_entity_poly.type
_entity_poly.pdbx_seq_one_letter_code
_entity_poly.pdbx_strand_id
1 'polypeptide(L)'
;MTTVGSGQAWTAQQGAYRAAVQRRVLAVLTAGQVLGGIGVGLGVAAGTLVARELSGSEVVGGLAQTSAVLGAALIAIPAARLSAGSGRRSALSFGYGMGTLGALVAALAAAFGSWPLFLAGLLLFGGASAAGYAARYSATDLSRPGHAARDLSIVVWASTGGAVLGPLLAGKTDALGGHTGVYLLATAVFALAALAVFVGLRPDPLRVAHLGSGREEIPPDRSLRTGLRVLGRSPSARVAVMAITVSHTAMVALMSMTPVHLDHGGAGLGTVGVVISLHIAGMYALSPLVGWFADQFGHVPVLLGGQVLLALAAVVAGLAAPESTAQAAVGLVLLGLGWSCGIVAGSALLTESAPVDLRPSVQGLSDLLMNGGAALGGVVAGVIVATLSYPALSALLLLLTLPMGTLLLLARRLAEP
;
A
#
# COMPACT_ATOMS: atom_id res chain seq x y z
N MET A 1 20.11 -1.27 -39.23
CA MET A 1 20.18 0.11 -38.69
C MET A 1 18.80 0.73 -38.84
N THR A 2 17.92 0.56 -37.88
CA THR A 2 16.61 1.21 -37.83
C THR A 2 16.65 2.14 -36.63
N THR A 3 16.65 3.42 -36.90
CA THR A 3 16.65 4.55 -35.96
C THR A 3 15.45 4.41 -35.04
N VAL A 4 15.72 4.15 -33.76
CA VAL A 4 14.74 4.32 -32.68
C VAL A 4 14.35 5.80 -32.69
N GLY A 5 13.05 6.06 -32.95
CA GLY A 5 12.50 7.40 -33.03
C GLY A 5 12.82 8.22 -31.79
N SER A 6 13.48 9.36 -32.04
CA SER A 6 13.75 10.38 -31.04
C SER A 6 12.43 10.89 -30.47
N GLY A 7 12.09 10.50 -29.25
CA GLY A 7 11.09 11.20 -28.47
C GLY A 7 11.51 12.67 -28.40
N GLN A 8 10.64 13.58 -28.83
CA GLN A 8 10.94 15.01 -28.82
C GLN A 8 11.33 15.40 -27.38
N ALA A 9 12.58 15.84 -27.22
CA ALA A 9 13.05 16.39 -25.96
C ALA A 9 12.18 17.60 -25.61
N TRP A 10 11.65 17.65 -24.38
CA TRP A 10 10.91 18.79 -23.88
C TRP A 10 11.74 20.09 -24.09
N THR A 11 11.13 21.15 -24.60
CA THR A 11 11.76 22.46 -24.57
C THR A 11 12.00 22.90 -23.12
N ALA A 12 12.93 23.82 -22.88
CA ALA A 12 13.23 24.32 -21.53
C ALA A 12 11.97 24.84 -20.80
N GLN A 13 11.08 25.52 -21.52
CA GLN A 13 9.81 26.02 -21.00
C GLN A 13 8.84 24.88 -20.62
N GLN A 14 8.72 23.88 -21.47
CA GLN A 14 7.91 22.68 -21.18
C GLN A 14 8.47 21.90 -19.99
N GLY A 15 9.79 21.81 -19.86
CA GLY A 15 10.46 21.19 -18.71
C GLY A 15 10.17 21.92 -17.39
N ALA A 16 10.19 23.24 -17.39
CA ALA A 16 9.84 24.08 -16.25
C ALA A 16 8.36 23.91 -15.85
N TYR A 17 7.45 23.88 -16.82
CA TYR A 17 6.03 23.61 -16.60
C TYR A 17 5.80 22.22 -15.96
N ARG A 18 6.40 21.16 -16.54
CA ARG A 18 6.32 19.81 -16.00
C ARG A 18 6.80 19.75 -14.56
N ALA A 19 7.92 20.38 -14.23
CA ALA A 19 8.47 20.43 -12.87
C ALA A 19 7.55 21.18 -11.89
N ALA A 20 6.88 22.25 -12.33
CA ALA A 20 5.91 22.97 -11.51
C ALA A 20 4.67 22.12 -11.22
N VAL A 21 4.14 21.41 -12.23
CA VAL A 21 3.03 20.47 -12.07
C VAL A 21 3.43 19.33 -11.14
N GLN A 22 4.62 18.73 -11.28
CA GLN A 22 5.11 17.65 -10.43
C GLN A 22 5.17 18.08 -8.95
N ARG A 23 5.71 19.26 -8.64
CA ARG A 23 5.73 19.78 -7.26
C ARG A 23 4.32 19.89 -6.66
N ARG A 24 3.36 20.39 -7.43
CA ARG A 24 1.95 20.47 -7.01
C ARG A 24 1.35 19.09 -6.82
N VAL A 25 1.59 18.15 -7.72
CA VAL A 25 1.13 16.77 -7.63
C VAL A 25 1.64 16.13 -6.34
N LEU A 26 2.94 16.22 -6.06
CA LEU A 26 3.52 15.67 -4.83
C LEU A 26 2.90 16.30 -3.58
N ALA A 27 2.73 17.61 -3.54
CA ALA A 27 2.10 18.28 -2.39
C ALA A 27 0.66 17.83 -2.15
N VAL A 28 -0.15 17.71 -3.22
CA VAL A 28 -1.55 17.24 -3.13
C VAL A 28 -1.63 15.78 -2.71
N LEU A 29 -0.79 14.91 -3.30
CA LEU A 29 -0.74 13.50 -2.93
C LEU A 29 -0.28 13.30 -1.50
N THR A 30 0.73 14.06 -1.04
CA THR A 30 1.20 14.05 0.35
C THR A 30 0.08 14.45 1.32
N ALA A 31 -0.64 15.54 1.04
CA ALA A 31 -1.78 15.95 1.85
C ALA A 31 -2.90 14.90 1.86
N GLY A 32 -3.25 14.35 0.68
CA GLY A 32 -4.22 13.27 0.55
C GLY A 32 -3.80 12.01 1.32
N GLN A 33 -2.49 11.70 1.32
CA GLN A 33 -1.95 10.53 2.00
C GLN A 33 -1.97 10.69 3.53
N VAL A 34 -1.66 11.89 4.06
CA VAL A 34 -1.79 12.17 5.50
C VAL A 34 -3.24 12.05 5.94
N LEU A 35 -4.17 12.71 5.24
CA LEU A 35 -5.60 12.64 5.55
C LEU A 35 -6.13 11.20 5.42
N GLY A 36 -5.86 10.54 4.29
CA GLY A 36 -6.25 9.15 4.07
C GLY A 36 -5.67 8.21 5.13
N GLY A 37 -4.40 8.41 5.50
CA GLY A 37 -3.72 7.64 6.53
C GLY A 37 -4.34 7.82 7.92
N ILE A 38 -4.77 9.05 8.28
CA ILE A 38 -5.52 9.29 9.53
C ILE A 38 -6.82 8.47 9.52
N GLY A 39 -7.60 8.54 8.45
CA GLY A 39 -8.85 7.79 8.33
C GLY A 39 -8.65 6.28 8.40
N VAL A 40 -7.65 5.75 7.69
CA VAL A 40 -7.31 4.31 7.74
C VAL A 40 -6.86 3.92 9.15
N GLY A 41 -6.02 4.73 9.80
CA GLY A 41 -5.56 4.50 11.17
C GLY A 41 -6.70 4.48 12.20
N LEU A 42 -7.69 5.37 12.06
CA LEU A 42 -8.93 5.36 12.86
C LEU A 42 -9.67 4.03 12.70
N GLY A 43 -9.89 3.59 11.43
CA GLY A 43 -10.62 2.36 11.13
C GLY A 43 -9.90 1.09 11.60
N VAL A 44 -8.58 1.03 11.44
CA VAL A 44 -7.77 -0.10 11.91
C VAL A 44 -7.76 -0.19 13.44
N ALA A 45 -7.65 0.95 14.14
CA ALA A 45 -7.62 0.98 15.59
C ALA A 45 -8.96 0.52 16.24
N ALA A 46 -10.09 0.88 15.62
CA ALA A 46 -11.41 0.60 16.19
C ALA A 46 -12.11 -0.62 15.56
N GLY A 47 -11.76 -0.99 14.32
CA GLY A 47 -12.54 -1.91 13.50
C GLY A 47 -12.80 -3.27 14.13
N THR A 48 -11.76 -3.93 14.64
CA THR A 48 -11.86 -5.25 15.28
C THR A 48 -12.69 -5.20 16.55
N LEU A 49 -12.46 -4.16 17.37
CA LEU A 49 -13.17 -3.98 18.64
C LEU A 49 -14.67 -3.77 18.41
N VAL A 50 -15.01 -2.83 17.54
CA VAL A 50 -16.41 -2.51 17.20
C VAL A 50 -17.13 -3.72 16.61
N ALA A 51 -16.51 -4.44 15.67
CA ALA A 51 -17.11 -5.62 15.07
C ALA A 51 -17.37 -6.72 16.11
N ARG A 52 -16.43 -6.92 17.05
CA ARG A 52 -16.59 -7.86 18.17
C ARG A 52 -17.72 -7.45 19.10
N GLU A 53 -17.78 -6.20 19.51
CA GLU A 53 -18.83 -5.70 20.40
C GLU A 53 -20.22 -5.80 19.78
N LEU A 54 -20.36 -5.44 18.49
CA LEU A 54 -21.64 -5.52 17.79
C LEU A 54 -22.14 -6.95 17.57
N SER A 55 -21.24 -7.91 17.44
CA SER A 55 -21.58 -9.31 17.11
C SER A 55 -21.54 -10.27 18.30
N GLY A 56 -20.82 -9.92 19.37
CA GLY A 56 -20.46 -10.83 20.45
C GLY A 56 -19.48 -11.93 20.04
N SER A 57 -18.79 -11.80 18.88
CA SER A 57 -17.95 -12.86 18.28
C SER A 57 -16.55 -12.37 17.95
N GLU A 58 -15.53 -13.06 18.44
CA GLU A 58 -14.12 -12.82 18.09
C GLU A 58 -13.86 -13.06 16.59
N VAL A 59 -14.55 -14.03 15.99
CA VAL A 59 -14.42 -14.33 14.56
C VAL A 59 -14.86 -13.14 13.70
N VAL A 60 -16.00 -12.52 14.05
CA VAL A 60 -16.50 -11.33 13.36
C VAL A 60 -15.55 -10.14 13.55
N GLY A 61 -14.96 -10.00 14.76
CA GLY A 61 -13.89 -9.03 15.00
C GLY A 61 -12.72 -9.19 14.02
N GLY A 62 -12.25 -10.42 13.82
CA GLY A 62 -11.19 -10.72 12.83
C GLY A 62 -11.58 -10.42 11.38
N LEU A 63 -12.86 -10.59 11.03
CA LEU A 63 -13.37 -10.28 9.69
C LEU A 63 -13.35 -8.77 9.34
N ALA A 64 -13.29 -7.88 10.34
CA ALA A 64 -13.25 -6.45 10.12
C ALA A 64 -12.04 -6.04 9.26
N GLN A 65 -10.85 -6.46 9.66
CA GLN A 65 -9.61 -6.18 8.90
C GLN A 65 -9.65 -6.86 7.52
N THR A 66 -10.10 -8.10 7.45
CA THR A 66 -10.23 -8.85 6.19
C THR A 66 -11.17 -8.14 5.21
N SER A 67 -12.31 -7.60 5.70
CA SER A 67 -13.26 -6.84 4.89
C SER A 67 -12.61 -5.60 4.28
N ALA A 68 -11.86 -4.83 5.06
CA ALA A 68 -11.18 -3.64 4.55
C ALA A 68 -10.11 -3.97 3.50
N VAL A 69 -9.30 -5.01 3.72
CA VAL A 69 -8.26 -5.45 2.76
C VAL A 69 -8.88 -5.99 1.47
N LEU A 70 -9.93 -6.82 1.59
CA LEU A 70 -10.68 -7.32 0.44
C LEU A 70 -11.33 -6.18 -0.35
N GLY A 71 -11.88 -5.21 0.36
CA GLY A 71 -12.43 -3.99 -0.24
C GLY A 71 -11.39 -3.22 -1.06
N ALA A 72 -10.18 -3.05 -0.51
CA ALA A 72 -9.08 -2.41 -1.24
C ALA A 72 -8.73 -3.17 -2.52
N ALA A 73 -8.66 -4.51 -2.47
CA ALA A 73 -8.42 -5.34 -3.65
C ALA A 73 -9.51 -5.19 -4.73
N LEU A 74 -10.78 -5.25 -4.33
CA LEU A 74 -11.92 -5.15 -5.24
C LEU A 74 -12.03 -3.75 -5.87
N ILE A 75 -11.81 -2.68 -5.09
CA ILE A 75 -11.92 -1.29 -5.56
C ILE A 75 -10.71 -0.89 -6.41
N ALA A 76 -9.55 -1.55 -6.29
CA ALA A 76 -8.41 -1.32 -7.16
C ALA A 76 -8.75 -1.52 -8.65
N ILE A 77 -9.66 -2.45 -8.99
CA ILE A 77 -10.08 -2.74 -10.37
C ILE A 77 -10.81 -1.54 -11.01
N PRO A 78 -11.94 -1.04 -10.47
CA PRO A 78 -12.62 0.12 -11.05
C PRO A 78 -11.75 1.39 -10.96
N ALA A 79 -10.93 1.56 -9.92
CA ALA A 79 -10.01 2.68 -9.82
C ALA A 79 -8.97 2.67 -10.96
N ALA A 80 -8.41 1.51 -11.30
CA ALA A 80 -7.49 1.38 -12.45
C ALA A 80 -8.17 1.71 -13.78
N ARG A 81 -9.42 1.26 -13.98
CA ARG A 81 -10.21 1.60 -15.18
C ARG A 81 -10.51 3.10 -15.29
N LEU A 82 -10.83 3.74 -14.16
CA LEU A 82 -11.03 5.20 -14.10
C LEU A 82 -9.72 5.94 -14.36
N SER A 83 -8.59 5.45 -13.82
CA SER A 83 -7.27 6.03 -14.07
C SER A 83 -6.93 5.98 -15.56
N ALA A 84 -7.15 4.85 -16.22
CA ALA A 84 -6.92 4.70 -17.65
C ALA A 84 -7.79 5.62 -18.51
N GLY A 85 -9.09 5.76 -18.17
CA GLY A 85 -10.03 6.52 -19.01
C GLY A 85 -10.16 7.99 -18.66
N SER A 86 -10.01 8.37 -17.40
CA SER A 86 -10.31 9.71 -16.91
C SER A 86 -9.15 10.36 -16.16
N GLY A 87 -8.05 9.64 -15.96
CA GLY A 87 -6.84 10.11 -15.28
C GLY A 87 -6.80 9.82 -13.77
N ARG A 88 -5.66 10.16 -13.17
CA ARG A 88 -5.35 9.90 -11.74
C ARG A 88 -6.32 10.58 -10.79
N ARG A 89 -6.68 11.83 -11.09
CA ARG A 89 -7.63 12.61 -10.29
C ARG A 89 -8.94 11.85 -10.07
N SER A 90 -9.54 11.34 -11.14
CA SER A 90 -10.82 10.62 -11.07
C SER A 90 -10.70 9.32 -10.28
N ALA A 91 -9.63 8.57 -10.48
CA ALA A 91 -9.39 7.30 -9.80
C ALA A 91 -9.18 7.47 -8.29
N LEU A 92 -8.32 8.42 -7.90
CA LEU A 92 -8.03 8.66 -6.47
C LEU A 92 -9.23 9.27 -5.74
N SER A 93 -9.93 10.23 -6.38
CA SER A 93 -11.16 10.80 -5.80
C SER A 93 -12.25 9.75 -5.64
N PHE A 94 -12.39 8.82 -6.60
CA PHE A 94 -13.30 7.67 -6.48
C PHE A 94 -12.93 6.78 -5.29
N GLY A 95 -11.66 6.39 -5.14
CA GLY A 95 -11.23 5.54 -4.04
C GLY A 95 -11.46 6.18 -2.66
N TYR A 96 -11.07 7.45 -2.47
CA TYR A 96 -11.38 8.18 -1.24
C TYR A 96 -12.88 8.41 -1.06
N GLY A 97 -13.66 8.63 -2.12
CA GLY A 97 -15.12 8.71 -2.07
C GLY A 97 -15.78 7.41 -1.61
N MET A 98 -15.29 6.25 -2.09
CA MET A 98 -15.72 4.94 -1.59
C MET A 98 -15.37 4.75 -0.12
N GLY A 99 -14.16 5.18 0.28
CA GLY A 99 -13.75 5.19 1.69
C GLY A 99 -14.66 6.07 2.56
N THR A 100 -15.03 7.26 2.08
CA THR A 100 -15.97 8.17 2.74
C THR A 100 -17.34 7.51 2.94
N LEU A 101 -17.89 6.92 1.88
CA LEU A 101 -19.15 6.20 1.96
C LEU A 101 -19.07 5.01 2.93
N GLY A 102 -17.97 4.25 2.86
CA GLY A 102 -17.73 3.11 3.73
C GLY A 102 -17.63 3.50 5.21
N ALA A 103 -16.91 4.57 5.51
CA ALA A 103 -16.81 5.11 6.88
C ALA A 103 -18.18 5.61 7.40
N LEU A 104 -18.96 6.27 6.55
CA LEU A 104 -20.32 6.70 6.91
C LEU A 104 -21.23 5.51 7.18
N VAL A 105 -21.20 4.49 6.33
CA VAL A 105 -21.98 3.24 6.53
C VAL A 105 -21.54 2.54 7.82
N ALA A 106 -20.23 2.50 8.11
CA ALA A 106 -19.71 1.92 9.35
C ALA A 106 -20.16 2.73 10.59
N ALA A 107 -20.18 4.07 10.52
CA ALA A 107 -20.71 4.93 11.58
C ALA A 107 -22.19 4.65 11.86
N LEU A 108 -23.02 4.58 10.82
CA LEU A 108 -24.44 4.25 10.93
C LEU A 108 -24.64 2.84 11.47
N ALA A 109 -23.86 1.87 11.01
CA ALA A 109 -23.92 0.49 11.49
C ALA A 109 -23.59 0.39 12.98
N ALA A 110 -22.59 1.14 13.46
CA ALA A 110 -22.26 1.23 14.88
C ALA A 110 -23.42 1.85 15.68
N ALA A 111 -24.06 2.91 15.15
CA ALA A 111 -25.19 3.55 15.80
C ALA A 111 -26.43 2.64 15.88
N PHE A 112 -26.68 1.80 14.86
CA PHE A 112 -27.82 0.88 14.80
C PHE A 112 -27.53 -0.52 15.38
N GLY A 113 -26.31 -0.80 15.83
CA GLY A 113 -25.94 -2.10 16.38
C GLY A 113 -25.86 -3.23 15.35
N SER A 114 -25.58 -2.95 14.07
CA SER A 114 -25.59 -3.94 12.99
C SER A 114 -24.20 -4.33 12.52
N TRP A 115 -23.67 -5.46 12.99
CA TRP A 115 -22.36 -5.95 12.56
C TRP A 115 -22.28 -6.34 11.06
N PRO A 116 -23.31 -6.90 10.40
CA PRO A 116 -23.22 -7.18 8.95
C PRO A 116 -23.09 -5.90 8.12
N LEU A 117 -23.86 -4.87 8.47
CA LEU A 117 -23.75 -3.56 7.82
C LEU A 117 -22.41 -2.90 8.11
N PHE A 118 -21.84 -3.11 9.30
CA PHE A 118 -20.52 -2.63 9.66
C PHE A 118 -19.42 -3.25 8.78
N LEU A 119 -19.42 -4.56 8.59
CA LEU A 119 -18.48 -5.24 7.69
C LEU A 119 -18.65 -4.79 6.23
N ALA A 120 -19.89 -4.59 5.76
CA ALA A 120 -20.14 -4.02 4.43
C ALA A 120 -19.59 -2.59 4.31
N GLY A 121 -19.72 -1.76 5.36
CA GLY A 121 -19.10 -0.46 5.45
C GLY A 121 -17.56 -0.55 5.37
N LEU A 122 -16.94 -1.47 6.10
CA LEU A 122 -15.48 -1.69 6.06
C LEU A 122 -14.99 -2.17 4.69
N LEU A 123 -15.79 -2.95 3.97
CA LEU A 123 -15.45 -3.32 2.60
C LEU A 123 -15.34 -2.08 1.69
N LEU A 124 -16.28 -1.15 1.75
CA LEU A 124 -16.21 0.12 1.02
C LEU A 124 -15.11 1.04 1.53
N PHE A 125 -14.87 1.05 2.86
CA PHE A 125 -13.79 1.77 3.53
C PHE A 125 -12.41 1.42 2.93
N GLY A 126 -12.21 0.18 2.51
CA GLY A 126 -11.01 -0.28 1.81
C GLY A 126 -10.68 0.54 0.56
N GLY A 127 -11.64 1.28 -0.01
CA GLY A 127 -11.43 2.20 -1.12
C GLY A 127 -10.42 3.31 -0.82
N ALA A 128 -10.38 3.81 0.42
CA ALA A 128 -9.39 4.79 0.83
C ALA A 128 -7.96 4.20 0.84
N SER A 129 -7.82 2.95 1.27
CA SER A 129 -6.54 2.22 1.19
C SER A 129 -6.12 2.00 -0.26
N ALA A 130 -7.06 1.62 -1.15
CA ALA A 130 -6.79 1.48 -2.58
C ALA A 130 -6.33 2.82 -3.21
N ALA A 131 -6.95 3.96 -2.84
CA ALA A 131 -6.50 5.28 -3.27
C ALA A 131 -5.09 5.61 -2.74
N GLY A 132 -4.81 5.33 -1.48
CA GLY A 132 -3.50 5.50 -0.87
C GLY A 132 -2.40 4.70 -1.60
N TYR A 133 -2.68 3.44 -1.94
CA TYR A 133 -1.75 2.63 -2.73
C TYR A 133 -1.57 3.16 -4.16
N ALA A 134 -2.65 3.57 -4.83
CA ALA A 134 -2.56 4.13 -6.19
C ALA A 134 -1.86 5.51 -6.24
N ALA A 135 -1.90 6.28 -5.15
CA ALA A 135 -1.25 7.59 -5.06
C ALA A 135 0.27 7.52 -5.29
N ARG A 136 0.93 6.44 -4.83
CA ARG A 136 2.37 6.24 -5.06
C ARG A 136 2.74 6.21 -6.54
N TYR A 137 1.92 5.61 -7.37
CA TYR A 137 2.13 5.58 -8.82
C TYR A 137 1.89 6.94 -9.48
N SER A 138 0.90 7.68 -8.97
CA SER A 138 0.63 9.05 -9.48
C SER A 138 1.80 9.99 -9.22
N ALA A 139 2.57 9.77 -8.16
CA ALA A 139 3.79 10.52 -7.85
C ALA A 139 4.88 10.36 -8.91
N THR A 140 4.90 9.23 -9.64
CA THR A 140 5.93 8.91 -10.62
C THR A 140 5.61 9.35 -12.05
N ASP A 141 4.37 9.74 -12.35
CA ASP A 141 3.93 10.02 -13.72
C ASP A 141 4.71 11.16 -14.40
N LEU A 142 5.14 12.16 -13.63
CA LEU A 142 5.90 13.31 -14.10
C LEU A 142 7.31 13.41 -13.53
N SER A 143 7.79 12.37 -12.84
CA SER A 143 9.14 12.33 -12.27
C SER A 143 10.20 12.51 -13.36
N ARG A 144 11.33 13.09 -12.97
CA ARG A 144 12.50 13.14 -13.83
C ARG A 144 13.09 11.73 -13.96
N PRO A 145 13.74 11.40 -15.09
CA PRO A 145 14.50 10.16 -15.20
C PRO A 145 15.44 9.96 -14.00
N GLY A 146 15.46 8.78 -13.40
CA GLY A 146 16.28 8.47 -12.23
C GLY A 146 15.79 9.06 -10.90
N HIS A 147 14.55 9.57 -10.79
CA HIS A 147 13.98 10.14 -9.56
C HIS A 147 12.59 9.57 -9.23
N ALA A 148 12.19 8.51 -9.90
CA ALA A 148 10.85 7.93 -9.71
C ALA A 148 10.67 7.35 -8.31
N ALA A 149 11.67 6.65 -7.79
CA ALA A 149 11.61 6.04 -6.46
C ALA A 149 11.60 7.11 -5.34
N ARG A 150 12.38 8.19 -5.52
CA ARG A 150 12.37 9.32 -4.58
C ARG A 150 11.00 10.01 -4.52
N ASP A 151 10.42 10.37 -5.65
CA ASP A 151 9.13 11.07 -5.69
C ASP A 151 8.01 10.21 -5.09
N LEU A 152 8.03 8.90 -5.40
CA LEU A 152 7.11 7.93 -4.82
C LEU A 152 7.29 7.79 -3.31
N SER A 153 8.53 7.71 -2.84
CA SER A 153 8.85 7.50 -1.43
C SER A 153 8.40 8.67 -0.54
N ILE A 154 8.37 9.90 -1.05
CA ILE A 154 7.82 11.07 -0.35
C ILE A 154 6.34 10.87 -0.04
N VAL A 155 5.56 10.36 -1.01
CA VAL A 155 4.14 10.07 -0.82
C VAL A 155 3.94 8.91 0.15
N VAL A 156 4.75 7.85 0.07
CA VAL A 156 4.74 6.73 1.01
C VAL A 156 5.10 7.21 2.42
N TRP A 157 6.12 8.05 2.57
CA TRP A 157 6.53 8.63 3.86
C TRP A 157 5.41 9.43 4.53
N ALA A 158 4.59 10.14 3.76
CA ALA A 158 3.47 10.92 4.28
C ALA A 158 2.44 10.08 5.06
N SER A 159 2.36 8.77 4.78
CA SER A 159 1.54 7.83 5.54
C SER A 159 1.96 7.72 7.01
N THR A 160 3.23 8.05 7.35
CA THR A 160 3.71 8.05 8.74
C THR A 160 2.87 8.98 9.61
N GLY A 161 2.57 10.18 9.11
CA GLY A 161 1.72 11.14 9.83
C GLY A 161 0.33 10.58 10.13
N GLY A 162 -0.29 9.93 9.14
CA GLY A 162 -1.59 9.30 9.30
C GLY A 162 -1.58 8.11 10.25
N ALA A 163 -0.57 7.24 10.13
CA ALA A 163 -0.41 6.06 10.96
C ALA A 163 -0.21 6.38 12.44
N VAL A 164 0.44 7.51 12.74
CA VAL A 164 0.62 7.99 14.12
C VAL A 164 -0.62 8.71 14.64
N LEU A 165 -1.19 9.60 13.83
CA LEU A 165 -2.33 10.43 14.26
C LEU A 165 -3.65 9.65 14.33
N GLY A 166 -3.85 8.66 13.46
CA GLY A 166 -5.10 7.89 13.42
C GLY A 166 -5.47 7.23 14.74
N PRO A 167 -4.64 6.32 15.29
CA PRO A 167 -4.92 5.67 16.58
C PRO A 167 -5.03 6.65 17.75
N LEU A 168 -4.21 7.72 17.79
CA LEU A 168 -4.28 8.76 18.82
C LEU A 168 -5.63 9.49 18.80
N LEU A 169 -6.14 9.80 17.61
CA LEU A 169 -7.44 10.43 17.43
C LEU A 169 -8.58 9.46 17.71
N ALA A 170 -8.42 8.16 17.40
CA ALA A 170 -9.43 7.15 17.67
C ALA A 170 -9.81 7.11 19.13
N GLY A 171 -8.84 7.00 20.04
CA GLY A 171 -9.10 6.96 21.49
C GLY A 171 -9.78 8.23 22.00
N LYS A 172 -9.37 9.42 21.55
CA LYS A 172 -10.01 10.69 21.94
C LYS A 172 -11.42 10.81 21.41
N THR A 173 -11.63 10.41 20.16
CA THR A 173 -12.94 10.54 19.50
C THR A 173 -13.93 9.53 20.06
N ASP A 174 -13.46 8.32 20.41
CA ASP A 174 -14.27 7.29 21.06
C ASP A 174 -14.76 7.77 22.44
N ALA A 175 -13.90 8.40 23.22
CA ALA A 175 -14.27 8.99 24.52
C ALA A 175 -15.33 10.10 24.43
N LEU A 176 -15.43 10.80 23.29
CA LEU A 176 -16.37 11.91 23.08
C LEU A 176 -17.67 11.49 22.41
N GLY A 177 -17.62 10.55 21.48
CA GLY A 177 -18.76 10.18 20.63
C GLY A 177 -18.93 8.68 20.41
N GLY A 178 -18.24 7.85 21.19
CA GLY A 178 -18.23 6.39 21.03
C GLY A 178 -17.73 5.95 19.64
N HIS A 179 -17.96 4.70 19.31
CA HIS A 179 -17.54 4.12 18.03
C HIS A 179 -18.08 4.85 16.80
N THR A 180 -19.31 5.39 16.90
CA THR A 180 -19.92 6.22 15.86
C THR A 180 -19.07 7.46 15.59
N GLY A 181 -18.57 8.13 16.63
CA GLY A 181 -17.71 9.30 16.51
C GLY A 181 -16.42 9.01 15.74
N VAL A 182 -15.78 7.86 16.00
CA VAL A 182 -14.56 7.44 15.31
C VAL A 182 -14.78 7.35 13.80
N TYR A 183 -15.86 6.71 13.36
CA TYR A 183 -16.15 6.54 11.94
C TYR A 183 -16.71 7.80 11.28
N LEU A 184 -17.38 8.69 12.02
CA LEU A 184 -17.73 10.03 11.52
C LEU A 184 -16.49 10.89 11.28
N LEU A 185 -15.50 10.83 12.16
CA LEU A 185 -14.21 11.52 11.92
C LEU A 185 -13.49 10.91 10.70
N ALA A 186 -13.48 9.57 10.56
CA ALA A 186 -12.94 8.90 9.36
C ALA A 186 -13.66 9.36 8.09
N THR A 187 -14.98 9.50 8.13
CA THR A 187 -15.79 10.04 7.02
C THR A 187 -15.33 11.46 6.64
N ALA A 188 -15.16 12.34 7.62
CA ALA A 188 -14.75 13.73 7.39
C ALA A 188 -13.34 13.80 6.77
N VAL A 189 -12.36 13.06 7.30
CA VAL A 189 -10.98 13.10 6.76
C VAL A 189 -10.87 12.48 5.39
N PHE A 190 -11.64 11.42 5.07
CA PHE A 190 -11.68 10.86 3.72
C PHE A 190 -12.36 11.79 2.72
N ALA A 191 -13.43 12.47 3.12
CA ALA A 191 -14.10 13.48 2.30
C ALA A 191 -13.14 14.64 2.00
N LEU A 192 -12.36 15.09 2.99
CA LEU A 192 -11.32 16.10 2.80
C LEU A 192 -10.21 15.61 1.88
N ALA A 193 -9.77 14.34 2.00
CA ALA A 193 -8.80 13.74 1.09
C ALA A 193 -9.33 13.67 -0.34
N ALA A 194 -10.58 13.23 -0.53
CA ALA A 194 -11.24 13.22 -1.82
C ALA A 194 -11.31 14.61 -2.46
N LEU A 195 -11.69 15.61 -1.67
CA LEU A 195 -11.79 17.01 -2.10
C LEU A 195 -10.40 17.58 -2.46
N ALA A 196 -9.39 17.37 -1.60
CA ALA A 196 -8.02 17.83 -1.83
C ALA A 196 -7.47 17.27 -3.15
N VAL A 197 -7.68 15.97 -3.41
CA VAL A 197 -7.28 15.32 -4.67
C VAL A 197 -8.10 15.85 -5.85
N PHE A 198 -9.42 15.94 -5.73
CA PHE A 198 -10.31 16.37 -6.80
C PHE A 198 -10.03 17.82 -7.24
N VAL A 199 -9.76 18.71 -6.32
CA VAL A 199 -9.43 20.12 -6.61
C VAL A 199 -7.96 20.29 -6.98
N GLY A 200 -7.07 19.63 -6.21
CA GLY A 200 -5.62 19.86 -6.27
C GLY A 200 -4.92 19.21 -7.47
N LEU A 201 -5.35 18.03 -7.95
CA LEU A 201 -4.75 17.36 -9.12
C LEU A 201 -5.26 17.94 -10.44
N ARG A 202 -5.04 19.22 -10.63
CA ARG A 202 -5.32 19.95 -11.87
C ARG A 202 -4.07 20.72 -12.30
N PRO A 203 -3.51 20.45 -13.47
CA PRO A 203 -3.90 19.41 -14.45
C PRO A 203 -3.60 18.00 -13.95
N ASP A 204 -4.27 16.98 -14.54
CA ASP A 204 -4.06 15.58 -14.24
C ASP A 204 -2.65 15.13 -14.64
N PRO A 205 -1.85 14.52 -13.74
CA PRO A 205 -0.46 14.17 -14.03
C PRO A 205 -0.32 13.17 -15.18
N LEU A 206 -1.21 12.19 -15.27
CA LEU A 206 -1.16 11.18 -16.33
C LEU A 206 -1.44 11.81 -17.72
N ARG A 207 -2.38 12.75 -17.79
CA ARG A 207 -2.66 13.47 -19.02
C ARG A 207 -1.47 14.35 -19.47
N VAL A 208 -0.82 15.03 -18.52
CA VAL A 208 0.38 15.82 -18.82
C VAL A 208 1.53 14.90 -19.29
N ALA A 209 1.67 13.70 -18.70
CA ALA A 209 2.66 12.72 -19.13
C ALA A 209 2.40 12.24 -20.58
N HIS A 210 1.14 12.03 -20.97
CA HIS A 210 0.76 11.65 -22.33
C HIS A 210 1.09 12.75 -23.36
N LEU A 211 0.78 14.02 -23.07
CA LEU A 211 1.11 15.14 -23.95
C LEU A 211 2.60 15.21 -24.29
N GLY A 212 3.47 14.79 -23.36
CA GLY A 212 4.91 14.76 -23.56
C GLY A 212 5.43 13.53 -24.30
N SER A 213 4.61 12.51 -24.52
CA SER A 213 5.04 11.27 -25.18
C SER A 213 5.02 11.35 -26.71
N GLY A 214 4.39 12.38 -27.29
CA GLY A 214 4.26 12.57 -28.76
C GLY A 214 3.51 11.43 -29.47
N ARG A 215 2.86 10.53 -28.72
CA ARG A 215 2.08 9.42 -29.28
C ARG A 215 0.63 9.86 -29.52
N GLU A 216 0.05 9.41 -30.65
CA GLU A 216 -1.40 9.51 -30.85
C GLU A 216 -2.15 8.90 -29.67
N GLU A 217 -3.27 9.52 -29.26
CA GLU A 217 -4.16 8.97 -28.24
C GLU A 217 -4.72 7.63 -28.70
N ILE A 218 -4.03 6.55 -28.34
CA ILE A 218 -4.61 5.21 -28.45
C ILE A 218 -5.69 5.12 -27.37
N PRO A 219 -6.93 4.70 -27.72
CA PRO A 219 -7.98 4.55 -26.72
C PRO A 219 -7.47 3.72 -25.55
N PRO A 220 -7.59 4.22 -24.31
CA PRO A 220 -7.01 3.53 -23.15
C PRO A 220 -7.64 2.16 -22.98
N ASP A 221 -6.85 1.12 -23.11
CA ASP A 221 -7.31 -0.24 -22.80
C ASP A 221 -7.46 -0.36 -21.27
N ARG A 222 -8.73 -0.42 -20.84
CA ARG A 222 -9.15 -0.47 -19.44
C ARG A 222 -9.19 -1.90 -18.87
N SER A 223 -8.67 -2.87 -19.64
CA SER A 223 -8.76 -4.30 -19.31
C SER A 223 -7.61 -4.75 -18.44
N LEU A 224 -7.89 -5.55 -17.40
CA LEU A 224 -6.88 -6.29 -16.64
C LEU A 224 -6.07 -7.25 -17.53
N ARG A 225 -6.67 -7.74 -18.66
CA ARG A 225 -5.96 -8.56 -19.65
C ARG A 225 -4.75 -7.85 -20.26
N THR A 226 -4.83 -6.53 -20.37
CA THR A 226 -3.69 -5.72 -20.83
C THR A 226 -2.59 -5.68 -19.80
N GLY A 227 -2.92 -5.55 -18.51
CA GLY A 227 -1.93 -5.72 -17.43
C GLY A 227 -1.23 -7.08 -17.51
N LEU A 228 -1.99 -8.17 -17.67
CA LEU A 228 -1.43 -9.53 -17.85
C LEU A 228 -0.54 -9.64 -19.09
N ARG A 229 -0.93 -8.99 -20.20
CA ARG A 229 -0.13 -8.98 -21.44
C ARG A 229 1.19 -8.23 -21.25
N VAL A 230 1.19 -7.12 -20.51
CA VAL A 230 2.43 -6.40 -20.13
C VAL A 230 3.34 -7.30 -19.30
N LEU A 231 2.80 -7.97 -18.27
CA LEU A 231 3.56 -8.92 -17.46
C LEU A 231 4.11 -10.08 -18.29
N GLY A 232 3.36 -10.57 -19.28
CA GLY A 232 3.81 -11.63 -20.19
C GLY A 232 5.02 -11.21 -21.05
N ARG A 233 5.12 -9.92 -21.40
CA ARG A 233 6.15 -9.39 -22.33
C ARG A 233 7.34 -8.73 -21.62
N SER A 234 7.16 -8.23 -20.38
CA SER A 234 8.20 -7.52 -19.63
C SER A 234 8.66 -8.34 -18.42
N PRO A 235 9.87 -8.94 -18.47
CA PRO A 235 10.46 -9.61 -17.30
C PRO A 235 10.59 -8.69 -16.09
N SER A 236 11.00 -7.42 -16.30
CA SER A 236 11.14 -6.42 -15.23
C SER A 236 9.81 -6.10 -14.55
N ALA A 237 8.70 -5.96 -15.33
CA ALA A 237 7.37 -5.77 -14.78
C ALA A 237 6.92 -6.98 -13.95
N ARG A 238 7.19 -8.22 -14.40
CA ARG A 238 6.91 -9.43 -13.63
C ARG A 238 7.64 -9.45 -12.30
N VAL A 239 8.95 -9.21 -12.33
CA VAL A 239 9.79 -9.18 -11.13
C VAL A 239 9.29 -8.11 -10.15
N ALA A 240 8.94 -6.92 -10.65
CA ALA A 240 8.40 -5.84 -9.83
C ALA A 240 7.10 -6.24 -9.13
N VAL A 241 6.12 -6.77 -9.89
CA VAL A 241 4.82 -7.20 -9.32
C VAL A 241 4.99 -8.35 -8.33
N MET A 242 5.83 -9.34 -8.65
CA MET A 242 6.12 -10.45 -7.73
C MET A 242 6.77 -9.96 -6.44
N ALA A 243 7.77 -9.07 -6.53
CA ALA A 243 8.44 -8.51 -5.35
C ALA A 243 7.46 -7.70 -4.46
N ILE A 244 6.61 -6.86 -5.06
CA ILE A 244 5.56 -6.11 -4.35
C ILE A 244 4.62 -7.07 -3.64
N THR A 245 4.09 -8.07 -4.35
CA THR A 245 3.11 -9.03 -3.83
C THR A 245 3.71 -9.87 -2.70
N VAL A 246 4.91 -10.43 -2.89
CA VAL A 246 5.59 -11.23 -1.87
C VAL A 246 5.88 -10.40 -0.62
N SER A 247 6.45 -9.20 -0.79
CA SER A 247 6.77 -8.33 0.35
C SER A 247 5.53 -7.93 1.16
N HIS A 248 4.42 -7.63 0.47
CA HIS A 248 3.19 -7.23 1.13
C HIS A 248 2.48 -8.42 1.80
N THR A 249 2.44 -9.58 1.14
CA THR A 249 1.87 -10.81 1.70
C THR A 249 2.63 -11.26 2.93
N ALA A 250 3.97 -11.28 2.88
CA ALA A 250 4.81 -11.65 4.01
C ALA A 250 4.61 -10.71 5.20
N MET A 251 4.54 -9.39 4.91
CA MET A 251 4.31 -8.38 5.93
C MET A 251 2.96 -8.57 6.62
N VAL A 252 1.87 -8.71 5.86
CA VAL A 252 0.52 -8.87 6.44
C VAL A 252 0.42 -10.18 7.22
N ALA A 253 0.94 -11.28 6.70
CA ALA A 253 0.89 -12.58 7.35
C ALA A 253 1.58 -12.57 8.73
N LEU A 254 2.80 -12.05 8.81
CA LEU A 254 3.56 -12.04 10.07
C LEU A 254 3.00 -11.01 11.06
N MET A 255 2.74 -9.77 10.59
CA MET A 255 2.22 -8.69 11.42
C MET A 255 0.88 -9.05 12.05
N SER A 256 -0.03 -9.72 11.31
CA SER A 256 -1.37 -10.04 11.82
C SER A 256 -1.35 -11.04 12.99
N MET A 257 -0.35 -11.92 13.04
CA MET A 257 -0.25 -12.96 14.07
C MET A 257 0.69 -12.59 15.22
N THR A 258 1.51 -11.55 15.08
CA THR A 258 2.42 -11.10 16.15
C THR A 258 1.69 -10.67 17.43
N PRO A 259 0.55 -9.94 17.40
CA PRO A 259 -0.21 -9.63 18.62
C PRO A 259 -0.65 -10.89 19.39
N VAL A 260 -1.12 -11.91 18.66
CA VAL A 260 -1.54 -13.19 19.26
C VAL A 260 -0.35 -13.90 19.92
N HIS A 261 0.80 -13.89 19.25
CA HIS A 261 2.03 -14.50 19.78
C HIS A 261 2.49 -13.80 21.07
N LEU A 262 2.48 -12.48 21.12
CA LEU A 262 2.86 -11.70 22.30
C LEU A 262 1.86 -11.81 23.45
N ASP A 263 0.57 -11.92 23.14
CA ASP A 263 -0.50 -12.14 24.14
C ASP A 263 -0.31 -13.46 24.87
N HIS A 264 0.07 -14.53 24.17
CA HIS A 264 0.45 -15.82 24.77
C HIS A 264 1.62 -15.71 25.74
N GLY A 265 2.49 -14.70 25.57
CA GLY A 265 3.57 -14.36 26.50
C GLY A 265 3.17 -13.38 27.61
N GLY A 266 1.88 -13.07 27.73
CA GLY A 266 1.36 -12.15 28.75
C GLY A 266 1.62 -10.67 28.46
N ALA A 267 1.96 -10.30 27.23
CA ALA A 267 2.15 -8.90 26.87
C ALA A 267 0.81 -8.16 26.86
N GLY A 268 0.72 -7.09 27.63
CA GLY A 268 -0.46 -6.24 27.65
C GLY A 268 -0.62 -5.44 26.35
N LEU A 269 -1.85 -4.95 26.07
CA LEU A 269 -2.22 -4.19 24.89
C LEU A 269 -1.29 -2.99 24.60
N GLY A 270 -0.81 -2.31 25.65
CA GLY A 270 0.13 -1.19 25.49
C GLY A 270 1.46 -1.62 24.87
N THR A 271 2.00 -2.75 25.30
CA THR A 271 3.25 -3.34 24.78
C THR A 271 3.09 -3.75 23.31
N VAL A 272 2.01 -4.45 23.00
CA VAL A 272 1.65 -4.83 21.62
C VAL A 272 1.52 -3.58 20.73
N GLY A 273 0.88 -2.53 21.24
CA GLY A 273 0.74 -1.25 20.55
C GLY A 273 2.09 -0.59 20.22
N VAL A 274 3.05 -0.63 21.15
CA VAL A 274 4.41 -0.11 20.90
C VAL A 274 5.11 -0.91 19.80
N VAL A 275 5.04 -2.23 19.83
CA VAL A 275 5.66 -3.12 18.82
C VAL A 275 5.08 -2.85 17.43
N ILE A 276 3.75 -2.72 17.32
CA ILE A 276 3.09 -2.38 16.05
C ILE A 276 3.49 -0.98 15.59
N SER A 277 3.58 0.00 16.49
CA SER A 277 3.98 1.37 16.14
C SER A 277 5.40 1.41 15.59
N LEU A 278 6.33 0.65 16.17
CA LEU A 278 7.70 0.52 15.67
C LEU A 278 7.73 -0.15 14.28
N HIS A 279 6.90 -1.17 14.06
CA HIS A 279 6.73 -1.76 12.73
C HIS A 279 6.26 -0.75 11.68
N ILE A 280 5.22 0.01 11.99
CA ILE A 280 4.66 1.05 11.11
C ILE A 280 5.71 2.14 10.83
N ALA A 281 6.51 2.52 11.84
CA ALA A 281 7.63 3.41 11.64
C ALA A 281 8.67 2.81 10.67
N GLY A 282 8.99 1.52 10.79
CA GLY A 282 9.84 0.79 9.84
C GLY A 282 9.32 0.81 8.41
N MET A 283 8.00 0.70 8.23
CA MET A 283 7.36 0.74 6.90
C MET A 283 7.53 2.09 6.21
N TYR A 284 7.32 3.18 6.93
CA TYR A 284 7.09 4.49 6.31
C TYR A 284 8.19 5.51 6.59
N ALA A 285 8.75 5.55 7.82
CA ALA A 285 9.62 6.64 8.24
C ALA A 285 10.90 6.76 7.42
N LEU A 286 11.48 5.63 7.02
CA LEU A 286 12.71 5.57 6.22
C LEU A 286 12.49 5.43 4.72
N SER A 287 11.23 5.49 4.24
CA SER A 287 10.93 5.33 2.81
C SER A 287 11.65 6.35 1.90
N PRO A 288 11.89 7.63 2.27
CA PRO A 288 12.69 8.54 1.44
C PRO A 288 14.13 8.07 1.24
N LEU A 289 14.72 7.45 2.27
CA LEU A 289 16.06 6.87 2.17
C LEU A 289 16.07 5.67 1.23
N VAL A 290 15.06 4.80 1.34
CA VAL A 290 14.87 3.66 0.42
C VAL A 290 14.70 4.15 -1.02
N GLY A 291 13.92 5.22 -1.24
CA GLY A 291 13.75 5.82 -2.56
C GLY A 291 15.05 6.37 -3.12
N TRP A 292 15.83 7.06 -2.30
CA TRP A 292 17.15 7.56 -2.69
C TRP A 292 18.10 6.41 -3.07
N PHE A 293 18.17 5.34 -2.26
CA PHE A 293 18.97 4.16 -2.60
C PHE A 293 18.53 3.52 -3.92
N ALA A 294 17.21 3.44 -4.18
CA ALA A 294 16.68 2.86 -5.40
C ALA A 294 17.05 3.68 -6.65
N ASP A 295 17.03 5.01 -6.54
CA ASP A 295 17.44 5.90 -7.64
C ASP A 295 18.96 5.89 -7.86
N GLN A 296 19.78 5.71 -6.81
CA GLN A 296 21.24 5.72 -6.91
C GLN A 296 21.86 4.37 -7.33
N PHE A 297 21.36 3.29 -6.75
CA PHE A 297 21.96 1.95 -6.92
C PHE A 297 21.12 1.04 -7.81
N GLY A 298 19.94 1.54 -8.26
CA GLY A 298 18.98 0.79 -9.05
C GLY A 298 17.97 0.01 -8.19
N HIS A 299 16.85 -0.36 -8.81
CA HIS A 299 15.72 -0.96 -8.11
C HIS A 299 15.98 -2.39 -7.64
N VAL A 300 16.66 -3.20 -8.46
CA VAL A 300 16.90 -4.63 -8.18
C VAL A 300 17.77 -4.85 -6.92
N PRO A 301 18.89 -4.12 -6.71
CA PRO A 301 19.66 -4.21 -5.46
C PRO A 301 18.83 -3.86 -4.22
N VAL A 302 17.97 -2.84 -4.29
CA VAL A 302 17.11 -2.46 -3.16
C VAL A 302 16.04 -3.50 -2.89
N LEU A 303 15.44 -4.09 -3.94
CA LEU A 303 14.52 -5.23 -3.81
C LEU A 303 15.19 -6.43 -3.16
N LEU A 304 16.42 -6.74 -3.56
CA LEU A 304 17.23 -7.80 -2.92
C LEU A 304 17.45 -7.54 -1.43
N GLY A 305 17.89 -6.33 -1.08
CA GLY A 305 18.04 -5.89 0.31
C GLY A 305 16.73 -6.06 1.08
N GLY A 306 15.60 -5.70 0.45
CA GLY A 306 14.26 -5.90 1.00
C GLY A 306 13.94 -7.37 1.29
N GLN A 307 14.25 -8.30 0.37
CA GLN A 307 14.04 -9.74 0.61
C GLN A 307 14.93 -10.28 1.73
N VAL A 308 16.17 -9.81 1.83
CA VAL A 308 17.07 -10.16 2.95
C VAL A 308 16.48 -9.66 4.28
N LEU A 309 15.99 -8.42 4.34
CA LEU A 309 15.34 -7.88 5.53
C LEU A 309 14.09 -8.66 5.93
N LEU A 310 13.27 -9.07 4.95
CA LEU A 310 12.08 -9.90 5.20
C LEU A 310 12.45 -11.30 5.71
N ALA A 311 13.50 -11.91 5.15
CA ALA A 311 13.99 -13.21 5.61
C ALA A 311 14.55 -13.10 7.05
N LEU A 312 15.36 -12.06 7.33
CA LEU A 312 15.87 -11.79 8.68
C LEU A 312 14.70 -11.51 9.66
N ALA A 313 13.69 -10.75 9.25
CA ALA A 313 12.49 -10.52 10.04
C ALA A 313 11.79 -11.83 10.40
N ALA A 314 11.63 -12.73 9.43
CA ALA A 314 11.04 -14.05 9.67
C ALA A 314 11.87 -14.88 10.66
N VAL A 315 13.19 -14.90 10.53
CA VAL A 315 14.08 -15.59 11.46
C VAL A 315 14.01 -14.99 12.87
N VAL A 316 14.18 -13.66 12.98
CA VAL A 316 14.23 -12.98 14.28
C VAL A 316 12.88 -13.09 15.01
N ALA A 317 11.77 -12.87 14.30
CA ALA A 317 10.43 -12.99 14.89
C ALA A 317 10.06 -14.45 15.18
N GLY A 318 10.42 -15.39 14.30
CA GLY A 318 10.13 -16.81 14.46
C GLY A 318 10.90 -17.48 15.61
N LEU A 319 12.08 -16.95 15.95
CA LEU A 319 12.88 -17.40 17.09
C LEU A 319 12.57 -16.63 18.39
N ALA A 320 11.69 -15.64 18.34
CA ALA A 320 11.29 -14.91 19.53
C ALA A 320 10.40 -15.79 20.42
N ALA A 321 10.78 -15.95 21.69
CA ALA A 321 9.87 -16.51 22.68
C ALA A 321 8.69 -15.54 22.87
N PRO A 322 7.48 -16.01 23.23
CA PRO A 322 6.32 -15.15 23.43
C PRO A 322 6.56 -14.00 24.40
N GLU A 323 7.40 -14.18 25.41
CA GLU A 323 7.79 -13.18 26.41
C GLU A 323 8.82 -12.18 25.87
N SER A 324 9.51 -12.48 24.76
CA SER A 324 10.60 -11.69 24.20
C SER A 324 10.10 -10.53 23.33
N THR A 325 9.40 -9.58 23.93
CA THR A 325 8.81 -8.41 23.25
C THR A 325 9.85 -7.60 22.45
N ALA A 326 11.05 -7.42 23.00
CA ALA A 326 12.12 -6.67 22.33
C ALA A 326 12.57 -7.36 21.02
N GLN A 327 12.73 -8.69 21.05
CA GLN A 327 13.10 -9.46 19.86
C GLN A 327 11.99 -9.42 18.80
N ALA A 328 10.72 -9.57 19.22
CA ALA A 328 9.58 -9.43 18.33
C ALA A 328 9.52 -8.03 17.68
N ALA A 329 9.79 -6.97 18.48
CA ALA A 329 9.84 -5.60 17.96
C ALA A 329 10.94 -5.42 16.90
N VAL A 330 12.15 -5.95 17.14
CA VAL A 330 13.23 -5.93 16.14
C VAL A 330 12.80 -6.67 14.87
N GLY A 331 12.22 -7.86 15.00
CA GLY A 331 11.70 -8.62 13.86
C GLY A 331 10.67 -7.82 13.05
N LEU A 332 9.74 -7.13 13.73
CA LEU A 332 8.72 -6.32 13.07
C LEU A 332 9.27 -5.03 12.44
N VAL A 333 10.29 -4.40 13.02
CA VAL A 333 10.98 -3.26 12.38
C VAL A 333 11.65 -3.72 11.09
N LEU A 334 12.38 -4.84 11.10
CA LEU A 334 12.98 -5.43 9.91
C LEU A 334 11.94 -5.77 8.84
N LEU A 335 10.78 -6.30 9.27
CA LEU A 335 9.64 -6.61 8.41
C LEU A 335 9.12 -5.35 7.70
N GLY A 336 8.94 -4.25 8.46
CA GLY A 336 8.51 -2.97 7.93
C GLY A 336 9.51 -2.37 6.92
N LEU A 337 10.80 -2.41 7.23
CA LEU A 337 11.86 -1.95 6.32
C LEU A 337 11.92 -2.79 5.04
N GLY A 338 11.83 -4.11 5.15
CA GLY A 338 11.81 -5.01 3.99
C GLY A 338 10.60 -4.77 3.10
N TRP A 339 9.43 -4.53 3.69
CA TRP A 339 8.22 -4.11 2.98
C TRP A 339 8.41 -2.77 2.26
N SER A 340 9.01 -1.79 2.93
CA SER A 340 9.29 -0.47 2.34
C SER A 340 10.15 -0.58 1.08
N CYS A 341 11.21 -1.41 1.12
CA CYS A 341 12.04 -1.70 -0.04
C CYS A 341 11.22 -2.32 -1.19
N GLY A 342 10.37 -3.30 -0.88
CA GLY A 342 9.50 -3.97 -1.85
C GLY A 342 8.53 -3.00 -2.52
N ILE A 343 7.86 -2.16 -1.73
CA ILE A 343 6.86 -1.22 -2.26
C ILE A 343 7.52 -0.07 -3.03
N VAL A 344 8.55 0.56 -2.48
CA VAL A 344 9.16 1.75 -3.11
C VAL A 344 9.90 1.35 -4.39
N ALA A 345 10.87 0.45 -4.30
CA ALA A 345 11.67 0.05 -5.46
C ALA A 345 10.85 -0.75 -6.48
N GLY A 346 9.96 -1.63 -6.01
CA GLY A 346 9.08 -2.41 -6.90
C GLY A 346 8.10 -1.54 -7.67
N SER A 347 7.48 -0.54 -7.03
CA SER A 347 6.53 0.36 -7.71
C SER A 347 7.24 1.28 -8.72
N ALA A 348 8.45 1.74 -8.40
CA ALA A 348 9.25 2.53 -9.33
C ALA A 348 9.67 1.69 -10.55
N LEU A 349 10.20 0.48 -10.33
CA LEU A 349 10.56 -0.47 -11.40
C LEU A 349 9.35 -0.80 -12.28
N LEU A 350 8.18 -1.04 -11.69
CA LEU A 350 6.95 -1.32 -12.44
C LEU A 350 6.56 -0.14 -13.35
N THR A 351 6.64 1.08 -12.82
CA THR A 351 6.29 2.30 -13.57
C THR A 351 7.24 2.53 -14.74
N GLU A 352 8.54 2.30 -14.55
CA GLU A 352 9.56 2.44 -15.61
C GLU A 352 9.47 1.32 -16.65
N SER A 353 9.02 0.13 -16.25
CA SER A 353 8.88 -1.05 -17.12
C SER A 353 7.64 -1.03 -18.02
N ALA A 354 6.71 -0.08 -17.81
CA ALA A 354 5.45 -0.02 -18.54
C ALA A 354 5.32 1.28 -19.36
N PRO A 355 4.87 1.20 -20.62
CA PRO A 355 4.48 2.38 -21.39
C PRO A 355 3.43 3.21 -20.66
N VAL A 356 3.47 4.55 -20.82
CA VAL A 356 2.62 5.49 -20.05
C VAL A 356 1.13 5.15 -20.18
N ASP A 357 0.68 4.82 -21.37
CA ASP A 357 -0.70 4.43 -21.71
C ASP A 357 -1.16 3.13 -21.06
N LEU A 358 -0.24 2.22 -20.73
CA LEU A 358 -0.52 0.91 -20.12
C LEU A 358 -0.28 0.89 -18.59
N ARG A 359 0.34 1.93 -18.04
CA ARG A 359 0.62 2.03 -16.59
C ARG A 359 -0.61 1.78 -15.72
N PRO A 360 -1.77 2.43 -15.94
CA PRO A 360 -2.93 2.22 -15.09
C PRO A 360 -3.39 0.76 -15.02
N SER A 361 -3.36 0.04 -16.15
CA SER A 361 -3.80 -1.35 -16.21
C SER A 361 -2.84 -2.30 -15.48
N VAL A 362 -1.52 -2.12 -15.62
CA VAL A 362 -0.54 -2.98 -14.95
C VAL A 362 -0.40 -2.63 -13.46
N GLN A 363 -0.50 -1.37 -13.09
CA GLN A 363 -0.48 -0.92 -11.70
C GLN A 363 -1.72 -1.37 -10.93
N GLY A 364 -2.90 -1.28 -11.56
CA GLY A 364 -4.14 -1.81 -10.97
C GLY A 364 -4.10 -3.33 -10.78
N LEU A 365 -3.52 -4.07 -11.73
CA LEU A 365 -3.29 -5.50 -11.57
C LEU A 365 -2.30 -5.78 -10.43
N SER A 366 -1.23 -4.98 -10.30
CA SER A 366 -0.28 -5.08 -9.20
C SER A 366 -0.96 -4.86 -7.85
N ASP A 367 -1.80 -3.84 -7.72
CA ASP A 367 -2.52 -3.54 -6.49
C ASP A 367 -3.55 -4.64 -6.14
N LEU A 368 -4.22 -5.20 -7.15
CA LEU A 368 -5.11 -6.35 -6.96
C LEU A 368 -4.35 -7.57 -6.43
N LEU A 369 -3.21 -7.92 -7.06
CA LEU A 369 -2.40 -9.07 -6.64
C LEU A 369 -1.78 -8.85 -5.26
N MET A 370 -1.31 -7.64 -4.98
CA MET A 370 -0.75 -7.24 -3.69
C MET A 370 -1.78 -7.41 -2.56
N ASN A 371 -2.96 -6.79 -2.70
CA ASN A 371 -3.99 -6.85 -1.66
C ASN A 371 -4.68 -8.22 -1.59
N GLY A 372 -4.89 -8.88 -2.74
CA GLY A 372 -5.42 -10.25 -2.79
C GLY A 372 -4.47 -11.25 -2.13
N GLY A 373 -3.16 -11.15 -2.41
CA GLY A 373 -2.13 -11.94 -1.75
C GLY A 373 -2.09 -11.69 -0.23
N ALA A 374 -2.21 -10.44 0.19
CA ALA A 374 -2.27 -10.08 1.61
C ALA A 374 -3.50 -10.65 2.32
N ALA A 375 -4.67 -10.58 1.69
CA ALA A 375 -5.91 -11.15 2.25
C ALA A 375 -5.79 -12.67 2.43
N LEU A 376 -5.30 -13.38 1.40
CA LEU A 376 -5.04 -14.83 1.47
C LEU A 376 -3.95 -15.15 2.49
N GLY A 377 -2.86 -14.39 2.49
CA GLY A 377 -1.75 -14.55 3.43
C GLY A 377 -2.18 -14.40 4.87
N GLY A 378 -3.05 -13.43 5.19
CA GLY A 378 -3.60 -13.25 6.53
C GLY A 378 -4.46 -14.43 6.99
N VAL A 379 -5.34 -14.95 6.11
CA VAL A 379 -6.16 -16.13 6.40
C VAL A 379 -5.29 -17.37 6.63
N VAL A 380 -4.34 -17.61 5.72
CA VAL A 380 -3.41 -18.75 5.82
C VAL A 380 -2.55 -18.64 7.08
N ALA A 381 -2.07 -17.43 7.42
CA ALA A 381 -1.30 -17.19 8.64
C ALA A 381 -2.09 -17.55 9.90
N GLY A 382 -3.37 -17.17 9.98
CA GLY A 382 -4.25 -17.55 11.09
C GLY A 382 -4.41 -19.06 11.23
N VAL A 383 -4.64 -19.77 10.12
CA VAL A 383 -4.73 -21.24 10.12
C VAL A 383 -3.42 -21.89 10.57
N ILE A 384 -2.27 -21.42 10.07
CA ILE A 384 -0.97 -21.98 10.44
C ILE A 384 -0.68 -21.78 11.92
N VAL A 385 -0.93 -20.58 12.45
CA VAL A 385 -0.69 -20.31 13.87
C VAL A 385 -1.64 -21.12 14.77
N ALA A 386 -2.90 -21.28 14.38
CA ALA A 386 -3.89 -22.07 15.12
C ALA A 386 -3.61 -23.58 15.09
N THR A 387 -3.08 -24.11 13.98
CA THR A 387 -2.86 -25.58 13.82
C THR A 387 -1.44 -26.03 14.08
N LEU A 388 -0.47 -25.16 13.88
CA LEU A 388 0.95 -25.46 14.05
C LEU A 388 1.58 -24.52 15.10
N SER A 389 2.13 -23.38 14.65
CA SER A 389 2.74 -22.40 15.56
C SER A 389 3.12 -21.09 14.82
N TYR A 390 3.45 -20.04 15.58
CA TYR A 390 4.03 -18.82 15.05
C TYR A 390 5.43 -19.02 14.42
N PRO A 391 6.37 -19.81 14.99
CA PRO A 391 7.60 -20.19 14.30
C PRO A 391 7.39 -20.92 12.96
N ALA A 392 6.37 -21.77 12.85
CA ALA A 392 6.04 -22.45 11.59
C ALA A 392 5.57 -21.45 10.52
N LEU A 393 4.76 -20.45 10.88
CA LEU A 393 4.41 -19.35 9.99
C LEU A 393 5.67 -18.61 9.51
N SER A 394 6.56 -18.27 10.43
CA SER A 394 7.82 -17.57 10.11
C SER A 394 8.72 -18.40 9.17
N ALA A 395 8.82 -19.70 9.39
CA ALA A 395 9.55 -20.61 8.49
C ALA A 395 8.92 -20.66 7.08
N LEU A 396 7.59 -20.66 6.98
CA LEU A 396 6.89 -20.63 5.70
C LEU A 396 7.17 -19.32 4.93
N LEU A 397 7.33 -18.18 5.62
CA LEU A 397 7.70 -16.92 4.98
C LEU A 397 9.08 -16.96 4.32
N LEU A 398 10.02 -17.76 4.83
CA LEU A 398 11.29 -18.00 4.14
C LEU A 398 11.09 -18.71 2.79
N LEU A 399 10.10 -19.61 2.69
CA LEU A 399 9.75 -20.26 1.41
C LEU A 399 9.16 -19.29 0.38
N LEU A 400 8.69 -18.13 0.78
CA LEU A 400 8.24 -17.05 -0.11
C LEU A 400 9.38 -16.09 -0.46
N THR A 401 10.17 -15.68 0.52
CA THR A 401 11.19 -14.63 0.36
C THR A 401 12.47 -15.14 -0.30
N LEU A 402 12.94 -16.35 0.03
CA LEU A 402 14.16 -16.90 -0.55
C LEU A 402 14.07 -17.17 -2.06
N PRO A 403 13.00 -17.79 -2.61
CA PRO A 403 12.85 -17.93 -4.06
C PRO A 403 12.74 -16.58 -4.77
N MET A 404 12.08 -15.58 -4.15
CA MET A 404 12.04 -14.24 -4.71
C MET A 404 13.43 -13.59 -4.73
N GLY A 405 14.21 -13.74 -3.68
CA GLY A 405 15.61 -13.31 -3.62
C GLY A 405 16.48 -13.97 -4.70
N THR A 406 16.34 -15.27 -4.91
CA THR A 406 17.08 -15.99 -5.98
C THR A 406 16.68 -15.51 -7.38
N LEU A 407 15.38 -15.27 -7.62
CA LEU A 407 14.90 -14.71 -8.87
C LEU A 407 15.49 -13.32 -9.17
N LEU A 408 15.58 -12.46 -8.16
CA LEU A 408 16.20 -11.14 -8.26
C LEU A 408 17.69 -11.22 -8.56
N LEU A 409 18.42 -12.15 -7.94
CA LEU A 409 19.84 -12.40 -8.23
C LEU A 409 20.06 -12.83 -9.67
N LEU A 410 19.21 -13.72 -10.19
CA LEU A 410 19.26 -14.16 -11.58
C LEU A 410 18.93 -13.00 -12.54
N ALA A 411 17.91 -12.22 -12.25
CA ALA A 411 17.53 -11.06 -13.04
C ALA A 411 18.66 -10.01 -13.11
N ARG A 412 19.37 -9.78 -12.00
CA ARG A 412 20.53 -8.90 -11.96
C ARG A 412 21.66 -9.37 -12.87
N ARG A 413 22.03 -10.66 -12.78
CA ARG A 413 23.10 -11.26 -13.62
C ARG A 413 22.81 -11.19 -15.11
N LEU A 414 21.54 -11.25 -15.51
CA LEU A 414 21.13 -11.15 -16.92
C LEU A 414 21.10 -9.71 -17.44
N ALA A 415 21.14 -8.71 -16.55
CA ALA A 415 21.18 -7.28 -16.88
C ALA A 415 22.60 -6.67 -16.86
N GLU A 416 23.58 -7.38 -16.30
CA GLU A 416 24.99 -7.00 -16.36
C GLU A 416 25.55 -7.50 -17.72
N PRO A 417 26.15 -6.63 -18.58
CA PRO A 417 26.64 -6.97 -19.92
C PRO A 417 27.82 -7.94 -19.90
#